data_41df055df460142343f547f354c8f481
#
_entry.id   41df055df460142343f547f354c8f481
#
_cell.length_a   1.000
_cell.length_b   1.000
_cell.length_c   1.000
_cell.angle_alpha   90.00
_cell.angle_beta   90.00
_cell.angle_gamma   90.00
#
_symmetry.space_group_name_H-M   'P 1'
#
loop_
_entity.id
_entity.type
_entity.pdbx_description
1 polymer ?
#
loop_
_entity_poly.entity_id
_entity_poly.type
_entity_poly.pdbx_seq_one_letter_code
_entity_poly.pdbx_strand_id
1 'polypeptide(L)'
;MRRSSSRSTASNPDGAFGRSESELRNVFTALRRFFGGFQKKIAARDHLPKSIQEHFDFSRFVRTIGYQPRNWDLFVEALLHRSYTQRVGEKWRPNERLEFLGDAVLNFLVADHLLAHHPKKEEGDLTKIRSRLVNRRILAERSKELHINEFLFLSTSAAQSGSESILSDAFEALIGALYLDGGIEVAREFVGKTLLLREEILEGALTDDNYKSALLEYSQANSTGIPHYVIAKEDGPDHDRRFTVDVFVGSQHLGSGTGRSKKEAEQAAAAEALERIQKKN
;
A
#
# COMPACT_ATOMS: atom_id res chain seq x y z
N MET A 1 77.86 6.35 11.95
CA MET A 1 76.74 5.47 11.50
C MET A 1 75.56 5.70 12.41
N ARG A 2 74.59 6.49 11.98
CA ARG A 2 73.29 6.67 12.67
C ARG A 2 72.20 6.54 11.59
N ARG A 3 71.35 5.53 11.75
CA ARG A 3 70.18 5.29 10.90
C ARG A 3 69.04 6.17 11.40
N SER A 4 68.54 7.04 10.54
CA SER A 4 67.28 7.79 10.75
C SER A 4 66.12 6.94 10.23
N SER A 5 65.18 6.59 11.12
CA SER A 5 63.91 5.93 10.76
C SER A 5 62.83 7.00 10.52
N SER A 6 62.39 7.13 9.28
CA SER A 6 61.23 7.92 8.91
C SER A 6 59.96 7.19 9.31
N ARG A 7 59.16 7.75 10.21
CA ARG A 7 57.79 7.32 10.50
C ARG A 7 56.85 7.94 9.46
N SER A 8 56.25 7.09 8.69
CA SER A 8 55.12 7.40 7.84
C SER A 8 53.87 7.56 8.73
N THR A 9 53.27 8.75 8.72
CA THR A 9 51.95 9.01 9.34
C THR A 9 50.88 8.67 8.32
N ALA A 10 50.23 7.54 8.51
CA ALA A 10 48.98 7.21 7.80
C ALA A 10 47.85 8.05 8.36
N SER A 11 47.30 8.91 7.53
CA SER A 11 46.06 9.65 7.83
C SER A 11 44.88 8.72 7.75
N ASN A 12 44.13 8.64 8.83
CA ASN A 12 42.88 7.89 8.98
C ASN A 12 41.71 8.71 8.37
N PRO A 13 40.92 8.19 7.42
CA PRO A 13 39.82 8.92 6.80
C PRO A 13 38.46 8.70 7.49
N ASP A 14 38.42 8.39 8.78
CA ASP A 14 37.18 8.17 9.54
C ASP A 14 36.74 9.42 10.34
N GLY A 15 36.38 10.46 9.59
CA GLY A 15 35.92 11.70 10.19
C GLY A 15 34.73 12.33 9.45
N ALA A 16 33.58 11.65 9.39
CA ALA A 16 32.28 12.31 9.15
C ALA A 16 31.15 11.28 9.20
N PHE A 17 30.36 11.30 10.22
CA PHE A 17 28.98 10.86 10.46
C PHE A 17 28.80 10.27 11.88
N GLY A 18 29.41 10.89 12.84
CA GLY A 18 29.12 10.61 14.25
C GLY A 18 28.31 11.77 14.85
N ARG A 19 27.00 11.80 14.71
CA ARG A 19 26.20 12.60 15.64
C ARG A 19 26.41 12.01 17.03
N SER A 20 26.79 12.86 18.02
CA SER A 20 27.06 12.39 19.35
C SER A 20 25.82 11.73 19.97
N GLU A 21 26.02 10.70 20.81
CA GLU A 21 24.89 10.07 21.54
C GLU A 21 24.03 11.10 22.30
N SER A 22 24.62 12.22 22.71
CA SER A 22 23.93 13.35 23.34
C SER A 22 22.99 14.09 22.36
N GLU A 23 23.36 14.25 21.10
CA GLU A 23 22.49 14.86 20.05
C GLU A 23 21.35 13.93 19.69
N LEU A 24 21.60 12.63 19.55
CA LEU A 24 20.55 11.63 19.33
C LEU A 24 19.60 11.58 20.53
N ARG A 25 20.10 11.59 21.77
CA ARG A 25 19.25 11.69 22.99
C ARG A 25 18.42 12.96 23.01
N ASN A 26 18.97 14.09 22.59
CA ASN A 26 18.24 15.36 22.55
C ASN A 26 17.16 15.36 21.47
N VAL A 27 17.41 14.78 20.29
CA VAL A 27 16.42 14.58 19.25
C VAL A 27 15.32 13.61 19.70
N PHE A 28 15.69 12.49 20.32
CA PHE A 28 14.72 11.55 20.89
C PHE A 28 13.92 12.17 22.05
N THR A 29 14.53 13.02 22.85
CA THR A 29 13.87 13.72 23.96
C THR A 29 12.96 14.84 23.43
N ALA A 30 13.35 15.55 22.38
CA ALA A 30 12.51 16.54 21.69
C ALA A 30 11.33 15.87 20.97
N LEU A 31 11.56 14.76 20.28
CA LEU A 31 10.51 13.93 19.70
C LEU A 31 9.57 13.37 20.79
N ARG A 32 10.12 12.88 21.89
CA ARG A 32 9.33 12.40 23.03
C ARG A 32 8.54 13.50 23.74
N ARG A 33 9.05 14.74 23.78
CA ARG A 33 8.30 15.93 24.25
C ARG A 33 7.23 16.36 23.25
N PHE A 34 7.54 16.35 21.98
CA PHE A 34 6.58 16.65 20.91
C PHE A 34 5.46 15.59 20.86
N PHE A 35 5.81 14.31 21.05
CA PHE A 35 4.85 13.19 21.13
C PHE A 35 4.35 12.91 22.56
N GLY A 36 5.08 13.29 23.60
CA GLY A 36 4.71 13.04 25.01
C GLY A 36 3.62 13.96 25.56
N GLY A 37 3.33 15.08 24.89
CA GLY A 37 2.15 15.89 25.16
C GLY A 37 0.83 15.19 24.80
N PHE A 38 0.88 14.10 24.03
CA PHE A 38 -0.28 13.31 23.61
C PHE A 38 -0.66 12.19 24.62
N GLN A 39 0.15 11.93 25.66
CA GLN A 39 0.02 10.72 26.47
C GLN A 39 -0.87 10.83 27.73
N LYS A 40 -1.73 11.83 27.88
CA LYS A 40 -2.65 11.86 29.05
C LYS A 40 -4.01 12.46 28.72
N LYS A 41 -4.87 11.68 28.11
CA LYS A 41 -6.33 11.68 28.36
C LYS A 41 -6.87 10.40 27.74
N ILE A 42 -7.36 9.47 28.57
CA ILE A 42 -8.40 8.53 28.13
C ILE A 42 -9.51 9.45 27.63
N ALA A 43 -9.70 9.48 26.31
CA ALA A 43 -10.41 10.57 25.68
C ALA A 43 -11.86 10.56 26.10
N ALA A 44 -12.23 11.54 26.91
CA ALA A 44 -13.60 11.94 27.02
C ALA A 44 -14.14 12.21 25.60
N ARG A 45 -15.26 11.63 25.24
CA ARG A 45 -15.90 11.81 23.93
C ARG A 45 -16.80 13.05 23.90
N ASP A 46 -16.94 13.70 25.05
CA ASP A 46 -17.88 14.82 25.29
C ASP A 46 -17.56 16.06 24.45
N HIS A 47 -16.32 16.18 23.96
CA HIS A 47 -15.91 17.30 23.10
C HIS A 47 -16.13 17.03 21.60
N LEU A 48 -16.49 15.81 21.22
CA LEU A 48 -16.83 15.46 19.83
C LEU A 48 -18.15 16.15 19.40
N PRO A 49 -18.35 16.39 18.10
CA PRO A 49 -19.62 16.92 17.60
C PRO A 49 -20.80 16.02 18.04
N LYS A 50 -21.92 16.64 18.46
CA LYS A 50 -23.12 15.89 18.89
C LYS A 50 -23.59 14.90 17.83
N SER A 51 -23.55 15.29 16.56
CA SER A 51 -23.91 14.43 15.43
C SER A 51 -23.06 13.14 15.37
N ILE A 52 -21.81 13.20 15.83
CA ILE A 52 -20.91 12.05 15.91
C ILE A 52 -21.22 11.23 17.17
N GLN A 53 -21.39 11.88 18.31
CA GLN A 53 -21.67 11.19 19.57
C GLN A 53 -22.96 10.35 19.51
N GLU A 54 -23.99 10.85 18.83
CA GLU A 54 -25.32 10.25 18.77
C GLU A 54 -25.43 9.09 17.75
N HIS A 55 -24.63 9.12 16.69
CA HIS A 55 -24.78 8.20 15.55
C HIS A 55 -23.60 7.25 15.34
N PHE A 56 -22.48 7.46 16.03
CA PHE A 56 -21.28 6.66 15.85
C PHE A 56 -21.19 5.52 16.85
N ASP A 57 -21.17 4.28 16.36
CA ASP A 57 -20.97 3.10 17.22
C ASP A 57 -19.48 2.93 17.57
N PHE A 58 -19.06 3.61 18.63
CA PHE A 58 -17.68 3.57 19.13
C PHE A 58 -17.22 2.16 19.50
N SER A 59 -18.12 1.34 20.05
CA SER A 59 -17.78 -0.01 20.50
C SER A 59 -17.56 -0.95 19.33
N ARG A 60 -18.39 -0.83 18.29
CA ARG A 60 -18.24 -1.57 17.05
C ARG A 60 -16.94 -1.14 16.33
N PHE A 61 -16.67 0.17 16.26
CA PHE A 61 -15.46 0.69 15.65
C PHE A 61 -14.19 0.14 16.30
N VAL A 62 -14.12 0.16 17.64
CA VAL A 62 -13.00 -0.42 18.41
C VAL A 62 -12.79 -1.89 18.07
N ARG A 63 -13.87 -2.66 17.98
CA ARG A 63 -13.77 -4.09 17.57
C ARG A 63 -13.27 -4.23 16.14
N THR A 64 -13.72 -3.37 15.23
CA THR A 64 -13.34 -3.38 13.82
C THR A 64 -11.84 -3.12 13.63
N ILE A 65 -11.31 -2.08 14.28
CA ILE A 65 -9.89 -1.73 14.14
C ILE A 65 -8.97 -2.54 15.06
N GLY A 66 -9.53 -3.26 16.05
CA GLY A 66 -8.78 -4.05 17.02
C GLY A 66 -7.91 -3.21 17.99
N TYR A 67 -8.23 -1.94 18.14
CA TYR A 67 -7.46 -1.01 18.97
C TYR A 67 -8.38 -0.06 19.74
N GLN A 68 -8.03 0.23 21.00
CA GLN A 68 -8.74 1.21 21.83
C GLN A 68 -8.12 2.60 21.65
N PRO A 69 -8.80 3.54 20.97
CA PRO A 69 -8.28 4.89 20.78
C PRO A 69 -7.98 5.61 22.09
N ARG A 70 -6.81 6.23 22.16
CA ARG A 70 -6.40 7.15 23.24
C ARG A 70 -6.80 8.58 22.91
N ASN A 71 -6.79 8.93 21.65
CA ASN A 71 -7.24 10.23 21.13
C ASN A 71 -8.27 10.03 20.00
N TRP A 72 -9.56 10.19 20.34
CA TRP A 72 -10.65 10.01 19.38
C TRP A 72 -10.65 11.03 18.25
N ASP A 73 -10.05 12.21 18.45
CA ASP A 73 -9.99 13.25 17.41
C ASP A 73 -9.30 12.73 16.15
N LEU A 74 -8.21 11.96 16.30
CA LEU A 74 -7.49 11.35 15.19
C LEU A 74 -8.36 10.40 14.37
N PHE A 75 -9.17 9.58 15.04
CA PHE A 75 -10.02 8.60 14.37
C PHE A 75 -11.25 9.24 13.72
N VAL A 76 -11.79 10.29 14.34
CA VAL A 76 -12.85 11.10 13.73
C VAL A 76 -12.30 11.80 12.46
N GLU A 77 -11.14 12.44 12.54
CA GLU A 77 -10.51 13.06 11.37
C GLU A 77 -10.18 12.03 10.27
N ALA A 78 -9.70 10.83 10.63
CA ALA A 78 -9.43 9.77 9.66
C ALA A 78 -10.67 9.31 8.88
N LEU A 79 -11.83 9.38 9.51
CA LEU A 79 -13.12 9.00 8.92
C LEU A 79 -13.87 10.18 8.28
N LEU A 80 -13.33 11.39 8.39
CA LEU A 80 -13.99 12.62 7.93
C LEU A 80 -13.55 12.96 6.50
N HIS A 81 -14.44 12.73 5.55
CA HIS A 81 -14.22 13.16 4.17
C HIS A 81 -14.51 14.67 4.03
N ARG A 82 -13.77 15.35 3.15
CA ARG A 82 -13.91 16.81 2.88
C ARG A 82 -15.34 17.28 2.60
N SER A 83 -16.18 16.41 2.03
CA SER A 83 -17.58 16.74 1.74
C SER A 83 -18.45 16.92 2.99
N TYR A 84 -17.97 16.52 4.15
CA TYR A 84 -18.72 16.59 5.43
C TYR A 84 -18.20 17.65 6.39
N THR A 85 -17.02 18.24 6.14
CA THR A 85 -16.34 19.18 7.06
C THR A 85 -17.19 20.38 7.46
N GLN A 86 -18.00 20.92 6.54
CA GLN A 86 -18.90 22.04 6.83
C GLN A 86 -19.96 21.71 7.92
N ARG A 87 -20.29 20.44 8.14
CA ARG A 87 -21.30 20.01 9.13
C ARG A 87 -20.73 19.85 10.53
N VAL A 88 -19.43 19.64 10.66
CA VAL A 88 -18.77 19.40 11.96
C VAL A 88 -18.02 20.62 12.50
N GLY A 89 -17.90 21.68 11.69
CA GLY A 89 -17.27 22.96 12.07
C GLY A 89 -15.77 23.01 11.78
N GLU A 90 -15.20 24.22 11.79
CA GLU A 90 -13.82 24.52 11.34
C GLU A 90 -12.71 23.87 12.19
N LYS A 91 -13.03 23.41 13.38
CA LYS A 91 -12.06 22.68 14.23
C LYS A 91 -11.60 21.37 13.60
N TRP A 92 -12.47 20.73 12.82
CA TRP A 92 -12.24 19.39 12.29
C TRP A 92 -11.67 19.44 10.89
N ARG A 93 -10.59 18.68 10.68
CA ARG A 93 -9.91 18.62 9.39
C ARG A 93 -10.30 17.34 8.65
N PRO A 94 -10.40 17.41 7.32
CA PRO A 94 -10.60 16.21 6.52
C PRO A 94 -9.38 15.28 6.57
N ASN A 95 -9.59 14.03 6.21
CA ASN A 95 -8.64 12.93 6.37
C ASN A 95 -7.34 13.01 5.53
N GLU A 96 -7.25 13.91 4.54
CA GLU A 96 -6.15 13.99 3.57
C GLU A 96 -4.74 14.08 4.22
N ARG A 97 -4.61 14.70 5.39
CA ARG A 97 -3.32 14.76 6.09
C ARG A 97 -2.94 13.46 6.78
N LEU A 98 -3.94 12.75 7.29
CA LEU A 98 -3.74 11.41 7.88
C LEU A 98 -3.56 10.35 6.80
N GLU A 99 -4.25 10.49 5.67
CA GLU A 99 -4.03 9.71 4.44
C GLU A 99 -2.58 9.83 3.99
N PHE A 100 -2.06 11.06 3.80
CA PHE A 100 -0.67 11.30 3.43
C PHE A 100 0.33 10.59 4.36
N LEU A 101 0.11 10.66 5.66
CA LEU A 101 0.97 9.99 6.64
C LEU A 101 0.77 8.46 6.59
N GLY A 102 -0.47 8.04 6.49
CA GLY A 102 -0.86 6.63 6.47
C GLY A 102 -0.32 5.88 5.26
N ASP A 103 -0.35 6.50 4.07
CA ASP A 103 0.28 5.95 2.86
C ASP A 103 1.78 5.68 3.10
N ALA A 104 2.51 6.65 3.64
CA ALA A 104 3.93 6.49 3.94
C ALA A 104 4.19 5.35 4.95
N VAL A 105 3.38 5.26 6.01
CA VAL A 105 3.47 4.20 7.03
C VAL A 105 3.12 2.84 6.44
N LEU A 106 2.06 2.75 5.64
CA LEU A 106 1.64 1.54 4.96
C LEU A 106 2.73 1.02 4.03
N ASN A 107 3.27 1.88 3.17
CA ASN A 107 4.33 1.53 2.24
C ASN A 107 5.59 1.04 2.97
N PHE A 108 5.95 1.68 4.09
CA PHE A 108 7.06 1.23 4.94
C PHE A 108 6.79 -0.16 5.54
N LEU A 109 5.63 -0.39 6.14
CA LEU A 109 5.29 -1.66 6.80
C LEU A 109 5.22 -2.82 5.81
N VAL A 110 4.69 -2.57 4.61
CA VAL A 110 4.64 -3.58 3.54
C VAL A 110 6.05 -3.88 3.03
N ALA A 111 6.89 -2.85 2.82
CA ALA A 111 8.27 -3.05 2.38
C ALA A 111 9.10 -3.84 3.41
N ASP A 112 8.99 -3.51 4.69
CA ASP A 112 9.64 -4.20 5.80
C ASP A 112 9.22 -5.67 5.87
N HIS A 113 7.92 -5.94 5.75
CA HIS A 113 7.39 -7.32 5.70
C HIS A 113 7.93 -8.10 4.50
N LEU A 114 7.86 -7.53 3.30
CA LEU A 114 8.30 -8.21 2.08
C LEU A 114 9.80 -8.51 2.12
N LEU A 115 10.63 -7.58 2.58
CA LEU A 115 12.06 -7.78 2.71
C LEU A 115 12.39 -8.93 3.68
N ALA A 116 11.69 -8.99 4.81
CA ALA A 116 11.90 -10.03 5.82
C ALA A 116 11.46 -11.43 5.35
N HIS A 117 10.36 -11.53 4.59
CA HIS A 117 9.77 -12.81 4.21
C HIS A 117 10.20 -13.32 2.81
N HIS A 118 10.77 -12.45 1.98
CA HIS A 118 11.21 -12.79 0.62
C HIS A 118 12.69 -12.44 0.37
N PRO A 119 13.64 -12.98 1.15
CA PRO A 119 15.05 -12.59 1.12
C PRO A 119 15.78 -12.88 -0.21
N LYS A 120 15.16 -13.68 -1.09
CA LYS A 120 15.73 -14.06 -2.41
C LYS A 120 15.18 -13.20 -3.56
N LYS A 121 14.20 -12.32 -3.29
CA LYS A 121 13.64 -11.46 -4.34
C LYS A 121 14.47 -10.19 -4.50
N GLU A 122 14.65 -9.79 -5.74
CA GLU A 122 15.35 -8.55 -6.10
C GLU A 122 14.44 -7.31 -5.79
N GLU A 123 15.07 -6.14 -5.71
CA GLU A 123 14.39 -4.87 -5.41
C GLU A 123 13.21 -4.60 -6.36
N GLY A 124 13.39 -4.83 -7.65
CA GLY A 124 12.36 -4.63 -8.66
C GLY A 124 11.10 -5.48 -8.43
N ASP A 125 11.29 -6.76 -8.02
CA ASP A 125 10.17 -7.65 -7.69
C ASP A 125 9.44 -7.22 -6.42
N LEU A 126 10.20 -6.87 -5.37
CA LEU A 126 9.64 -6.38 -4.12
C LEU A 126 8.82 -5.10 -4.33
N THR A 127 9.29 -4.21 -5.19
CA THR A 127 8.57 -2.98 -5.55
C THR A 127 7.29 -3.26 -6.34
N LYS A 128 7.31 -4.21 -7.28
CA LYS A 128 6.11 -4.66 -8.01
C LYS A 128 5.07 -5.27 -7.05
N ILE A 129 5.50 -6.17 -6.15
CA ILE A 129 4.62 -6.83 -5.18
C ILE A 129 4.02 -5.78 -4.24
N ARG A 130 4.82 -4.86 -3.69
CA ARG A 130 4.32 -3.77 -2.85
C ARG A 130 3.25 -2.97 -3.57
N SER A 131 3.49 -2.51 -4.79
CA SER A 131 2.52 -1.70 -5.55
C SER A 131 1.20 -2.45 -5.83
N ARG A 132 1.24 -3.77 -5.92
CA ARG A 132 0.04 -4.61 -6.04
C ARG A 132 -0.72 -4.71 -4.72
N LEU A 133 -0.01 -4.83 -3.59
CA LEU A 133 -0.63 -4.94 -2.26
C LEU A 133 -1.29 -3.64 -1.80
N VAL A 134 -0.68 -2.48 -2.12
CA VAL A 134 -1.17 -1.17 -1.64
C VAL A 134 -1.94 -0.38 -2.71
N ASN A 135 -2.43 -1.05 -3.76
CA ASN A 135 -3.21 -0.35 -4.76
C ASN A 135 -4.60 0.02 -4.25
N ARG A 136 -5.15 1.10 -4.81
CA ARG A 136 -6.45 1.67 -4.42
C ARG A 136 -7.57 0.64 -4.36
N ARG A 137 -7.65 -0.28 -5.33
CA ARG A 137 -8.70 -1.30 -5.38
C ARG A 137 -8.63 -2.23 -4.17
N ILE A 138 -7.45 -2.77 -3.85
CA ILE A 138 -7.27 -3.67 -2.70
C ILE A 138 -7.59 -2.95 -1.40
N LEU A 139 -7.11 -1.71 -1.20
CA LEU A 139 -7.40 -0.96 0.01
C LEU A 139 -8.89 -0.65 0.16
N ALA A 140 -9.58 -0.34 -0.95
CA ALA A 140 -11.02 -0.14 -0.94
C ALA A 140 -11.80 -1.44 -0.64
N GLU A 141 -11.38 -2.58 -1.19
CA GLU A 141 -11.94 -3.90 -0.88
C GLU A 141 -11.76 -4.22 0.61
N ARG A 142 -10.57 -3.97 1.19
CA ARG A 142 -10.32 -4.15 2.64
C ARG A 142 -11.21 -3.25 3.49
N SER A 143 -11.36 -1.98 3.09
CA SER A 143 -12.27 -1.06 3.76
C SER A 143 -13.71 -1.57 3.80
N LYS A 144 -14.19 -2.14 2.69
CA LYS A 144 -15.54 -2.73 2.62
C LYS A 144 -15.67 -3.95 3.53
N GLU A 145 -14.71 -4.87 3.50
CA GLU A 145 -14.75 -6.07 4.34
C GLU A 145 -14.69 -5.78 5.84
N LEU A 146 -13.97 -4.74 6.21
CA LEU A 146 -13.92 -4.23 7.57
C LEU A 146 -15.11 -3.34 7.92
N HIS A 147 -16.04 -3.13 6.98
CA HIS A 147 -17.18 -2.23 7.15
C HIS A 147 -16.79 -0.78 7.53
N ILE A 148 -15.60 -0.32 7.10
CA ILE A 148 -15.14 1.05 7.36
C ILE A 148 -16.07 2.07 6.70
N ASN A 149 -16.66 1.73 5.55
CA ASN A 149 -17.66 2.55 4.86
C ASN A 149 -18.84 2.96 5.75
N GLU A 150 -19.19 2.17 6.75
CA GLU A 150 -20.32 2.45 7.67
C GLU A 150 -19.97 3.46 8.76
N PHE A 151 -18.67 3.74 8.95
CA PHE A 151 -18.17 4.73 9.90
C PHE A 151 -17.80 6.07 9.27
N LEU A 152 -17.82 6.16 7.93
CA LEU A 152 -17.37 7.37 7.22
C LEU A 152 -18.38 8.52 7.37
N PHE A 153 -17.85 9.70 7.61
CA PHE A 153 -18.61 10.95 7.58
C PHE A 153 -18.57 11.53 6.17
N LEU A 154 -19.65 11.31 5.42
CA LEU A 154 -19.79 11.67 4.01
C LEU A 154 -21.03 12.55 3.79
N SER A 155 -20.98 13.44 2.79
CA SER A 155 -22.22 14.01 2.25
C SER A 155 -23.02 12.93 1.51
N THR A 156 -24.32 13.15 1.36
CA THR A 156 -25.22 12.21 0.65
C THR A 156 -24.72 11.91 -0.77
N SER A 157 -24.23 12.94 -1.50
CA SER A 157 -23.68 12.78 -2.85
C SER A 157 -22.39 11.95 -2.87
N ALA A 158 -21.49 12.17 -1.90
CA ALA A 158 -20.26 11.38 -1.80
C ALA A 158 -20.55 9.91 -1.43
N ALA A 159 -21.50 9.67 -0.54
CA ALA A 159 -21.93 8.32 -0.16
C ALA A 159 -22.53 7.55 -1.34
N GLN A 160 -23.33 8.21 -2.18
CA GLN A 160 -23.93 7.60 -3.38
C GLN A 160 -22.91 7.27 -4.48
N SER A 161 -21.79 7.99 -4.54
CA SER A 161 -20.76 7.72 -5.55
C SER A 161 -20.07 6.37 -5.35
N GLY A 162 -20.06 5.83 -4.13
CA GLY A 162 -19.42 4.56 -3.78
C GLY A 162 -17.94 4.47 -4.19
N SER A 163 -17.26 5.61 -4.29
CA SER A 163 -15.92 5.73 -4.86
C SER A 163 -14.89 4.89 -4.11
N GLU A 164 -14.15 4.07 -4.83
CA GLU A 164 -13.00 3.31 -4.30
C GLU A 164 -11.95 4.24 -3.70
N SER A 165 -11.80 5.46 -4.25
CA SER A 165 -10.88 6.45 -3.72
C SER A 165 -11.24 6.84 -2.27
N ILE A 166 -12.51 7.12 -1.97
CA ILE A 166 -12.94 7.49 -0.61
C ILE A 166 -12.62 6.37 0.39
N LEU A 167 -12.77 5.13 -0.01
CA LEU A 167 -12.53 3.97 0.85
C LEU A 167 -11.04 3.68 1.06
N SER A 168 -10.22 3.81 -0.01
CA SER A 168 -8.77 3.66 0.12
C SER A 168 -8.16 4.78 0.96
N ASP A 169 -8.55 6.02 0.71
CA ASP A 169 -8.06 7.20 1.42
C ASP A 169 -8.38 7.10 2.93
N ALA A 170 -9.59 6.62 3.26
CA ALA A 170 -9.99 6.36 4.65
C ALA A 170 -9.19 5.23 5.31
N PHE A 171 -8.86 4.16 4.56
CA PHE A 171 -8.04 3.07 5.07
C PHE A 171 -6.62 3.56 5.41
N GLU A 172 -6.01 4.32 4.52
CA GLU A 172 -4.71 4.94 4.75
C GLU A 172 -4.77 5.93 5.91
N ALA A 173 -5.79 6.79 5.97
CA ALA A 173 -5.97 7.73 7.07
C ALA A 173 -6.12 7.03 8.44
N LEU A 174 -6.79 5.88 8.50
CA LEU A 174 -6.87 5.06 9.71
C LEU A 174 -5.51 4.52 10.13
N ILE A 175 -4.66 4.10 9.19
CA ILE A 175 -3.28 3.69 9.49
C ILE A 175 -2.48 4.87 10.05
N GLY A 176 -2.64 6.06 9.48
CA GLY A 176 -2.04 7.29 10.00
C GLY A 176 -2.48 7.61 11.42
N ALA A 177 -3.79 7.48 11.71
CA ALA A 177 -4.35 7.67 13.05
C ALA A 177 -3.82 6.63 14.05
N LEU A 178 -3.80 5.35 13.68
CA LEU A 178 -3.26 4.26 14.50
C LEU A 178 -1.78 4.49 14.83
N TYR A 179 -1.01 4.92 13.83
CA TYR A 179 0.39 5.24 14.02
C TYR A 179 0.61 6.41 14.99
N LEU A 180 -0.14 7.50 14.85
CA LEU A 180 -0.02 8.66 15.72
C LEU A 180 -0.47 8.37 17.16
N ASP A 181 -1.51 7.57 17.33
CA ASP A 181 -2.10 7.28 18.63
C ASP A 181 -1.41 6.12 19.36
N GLY A 182 -1.04 5.07 18.65
CA GLY A 182 -0.50 3.82 19.20
C GLY A 182 0.95 3.51 18.87
N GLY A 183 1.51 4.22 17.88
CA GLY A 183 2.87 3.96 17.39
C GLY A 183 2.92 2.91 16.27
N ILE A 184 4.14 2.65 15.80
CA ILE A 184 4.37 1.81 14.62
C ILE A 184 3.89 0.36 14.82
N GLU A 185 3.99 -0.18 16.02
CA GLU A 185 3.60 -1.56 16.29
C GLU A 185 2.09 -1.76 16.22
N VAL A 186 1.29 -0.77 16.65
CA VAL A 186 -0.17 -0.82 16.52
C VAL A 186 -0.57 -0.75 15.03
N ALA A 187 0.06 0.13 14.26
CA ALA A 187 -0.15 0.20 12.81
C ALA A 187 0.28 -1.11 12.12
N ARG A 188 1.42 -1.70 12.53
CA ARG A 188 1.92 -3.00 12.03
C ARG A 188 0.93 -4.13 12.29
N GLU A 189 0.38 -4.20 13.48
CA GLU A 189 -0.62 -5.22 13.83
C GLU A 189 -1.87 -5.08 12.97
N PHE A 190 -2.36 -3.86 12.78
CA PHE A 190 -3.52 -3.61 11.92
C PHE A 190 -3.25 -3.99 10.46
N VAL A 191 -2.16 -3.49 9.86
CA VAL A 191 -1.77 -3.81 8.48
C VAL A 191 -1.51 -5.30 8.31
N GLY A 192 -0.86 -5.94 9.29
CA GLY A 192 -0.63 -7.38 9.30
C GLY A 192 -1.92 -8.15 9.19
N LYS A 193 -2.87 -7.92 10.09
CA LYS A 193 -4.16 -8.64 10.15
C LYS A 193 -5.07 -8.37 8.95
N THR A 194 -5.03 -7.16 8.43
CA THR A 194 -6.00 -6.75 7.40
C THR A 194 -5.49 -6.95 5.97
N LEU A 195 -4.18 -6.99 5.77
CA LEU A 195 -3.58 -7.04 4.44
C LEU A 195 -2.55 -8.18 4.28
N LEU A 196 -1.52 -8.25 5.14
CA LEU A 196 -0.34 -9.08 4.91
C LEU A 196 -0.51 -10.55 5.29
N LEU A 197 -1.36 -10.87 6.28
CA LEU A 197 -1.67 -12.25 6.70
C LEU A 197 -2.85 -12.86 5.95
N ARG A 198 -3.33 -12.21 4.90
CA ARG A 198 -4.35 -12.73 3.99
C ARG A 198 -3.67 -13.44 2.84
N GLU A 199 -3.62 -14.78 2.90
CA GLU A 199 -2.97 -15.61 1.89
C GLU A 199 -3.44 -15.27 0.47
N GLU A 200 -4.74 -15.14 0.25
CA GLU A 200 -5.34 -14.83 -1.05
C GLU A 200 -4.81 -13.51 -1.66
N ILE A 201 -4.61 -12.48 -0.81
CA ILE A 201 -4.11 -11.18 -1.26
C ILE A 201 -2.61 -11.27 -1.54
N LEU A 202 -1.88 -11.91 -0.63
CA LEU A 202 -0.43 -12.06 -0.75
C LEU A 202 -0.09 -12.94 -1.94
N GLU A 203 -0.75 -14.08 -2.11
CA GLU A 203 -0.57 -14.96 -3.26
C GLU A 203 -0.91 -14.24 -4.56
N GLY A 204 -2.05 -13.53 -4.64
CA GLY A 204 -2.40 -12.72 -5.81
C GLY A 204 -1.38 -11.62 -6.12
N ALA A 205 -0.74 -11.03 -5.10
CA ALA A 205 0.31 -10.05 -5.30
C ALA A 205 1.67 -10.67 -5.67
N LEU A 206 1.94 -11.88 -5.19
CA LEU A 206 3.16 -12.65 -5.47
C LEU A 206 3.12 -13.30 -6.85
N THR A 207 1.93 -13.63 -7.34
CA THR A 207 1.76 -14.20 -8.68
C THR A 207 2.10 -13.15 -9.71
N ASP A 208 3.07 -13.43 -10.54
CA ASP A 208 3.48 -12.49 -11.60
C ASP A 208 2.51 -12.58 -12.78
N ASP A 209 1.33 -11.94 -12.63
CA ASP A 209 0.34 -11.85 -13.71
C ASP A 209 0.75 -10.90 -14.85
N ASN A 210 1.99 -10.37 -14.78
CA ASN A 210 2.48 -9.44 -15.79
C ASN A 210 3.25 -10.15 -16.90
N TYR A 211 2.66 -11.22 -17.40
CA TYR A 211 3.23 -12.02 -18.48
C TYR A 211 3.53 -11.19 -19.74
N LYS A 212 2.75 -10.13 -20.01
CA LYS A 212 3.02 -9.22 -21.12
C LYS A 212 4.35 -8.49 -20.96
N SER A 213 4.67 -7.98 -19.78
CA SER A 213 5.96 -7.32 -19.51
C SER A 213 7.10 -8.32 -19.52
N ALA A 214 6.92 -9.50 -18.92
CA ALA A 214 7.91 -10.56 -18.94
C ALA A 214 8.23 -11.02 -20.37
N LEU A 215 7.21 -11.16 -21.23
CA LEU A 215 7.41 -11.51 -22.64
C LEU A 215 8.11 -10.40 -23.40
N LEU A 216 7.81 -9.13 -23.11
CA LEU A 216 8.48 -7.98 -23.71
C LEU A 216 9.96 -7.93 -23.32
N GLU A 217 10.26 -8.07 -22.02
CA GLU A 217 11.62 -8.10 -21.48
C GLU A 217 12.43 -9.25 -22.12
N TYR A 218 11.84 -10.45 -22.19
CA TYR A 218 12.46 -11.59 -22.87
C TYR A 218 12.73 -11.30 -24.34
N SER A 219 11.78 -10.74 -25.05
CA SER A 219 11.91 -10.44 -26.48
C SER A 219 12.94 -9.37 -26.75
N GLN A 220 13.07 -8.37 -25.88
CA GLN A 220 14.11 -7.34 -25.95
C GLN A 220 15.50 -7.92 -25.65
N ALA A 221 15.63 -8.73 -24.60
CA ALA A 221 16.90 -9.37 -24.23
C ALA A 221 17.42 -10.29 -25.33
N ASN A 222 16.54 -10.95 -26.09
CA ASN A 222 16.90 -11.86 -27.18
C ASN A 222 16.84 -11.21 -28.57
N SER A 223 16.57 -9.90 -28.66
CA SER A 223 16.46 -9.15 -29.92
C SER A 223 15.50 -9.77 -30.95
N THR A 224 14.42 -10.40 -30.48
CA THR A 224 13.45 -11.11 -31.33
C THR A 224 12.32 -10.21 -31.86
N GLY A 225 12.24 -8.97 -31.39
CA GLY A 225 11.22 -7.98 -31.77
C GLY A 225 10.28 -7.65 -30.62
N ILE A 226 9.29 -6.79 -30.90
CA ILE A 226 8.30 -6.37 -29.90
C ILE A 226 7.06 -7.29 -30.01
N PRO A 227 6.57 -7.88 -28.88
CA PRO A 227 5.33 -8.64 -28.87
C PRO A 227 4.14 -7.79 -29.30
N HIS A 228 3.32 -8.29 -30.20
CA HIS A 228 2.05 -7.65 -30.59
C HIS A 228 0.89 -8.62 -30.40
N TYR A 229 -0.26 -8.07 -30.02
CA TYR A 229 -1.44 -8.83 -29.61
C TYR A 229 -2.57 -8.56 -30.60
N VAL A 230 -3.20 -9.62 -31.10
CA VAL A 230 -4.27 -9.56 -32.07
C VAL A 230 -5.51 -10.26 -31.51
N ILE A 231 -6.66 -9.59 -31.54
CA ILE A 231 -7.91 -10.24 -31.14
C ILE A 231 -8.28 -11.23 -32.24
N ALA A 232 -8.18 -12.52 -31.94
CA ALA A 232 -8.57 -13.60 -32.87
C ALA A 232 -10.06 -13.85 -32.86
N LYS A 233 -10.72 -13.68 -31.70
CA LYS A 233 -12.16 -13.94 -31.58
C LYS A 233 -12.75 -13.12 -30.42
N GLU A 234 -14.02 -12.72 -30.61
CA GLU A 234 -14.85 -12.10 -29.60
C GLU A 234 -16.21 -12.83 -29.60
N ASP A 235 -16.55 -13.46 -28.47
CA ASP A 235 -17.75 -14.30 -28.32
C ASP A 235 -18.58 -13.89 -27.11
N GLY A 236 -19.86 -14.25 -27.12
CA GLY A 236 -20.77 -14.11 -26.00
C GLY A 236 -21.57 -12.80 -26.01
N PRO A 237 -22.65 -12.74 -25.23
CA PRO A 237 -23.46 -11.56 -25.06
C PRO A 237 -22.70 -10.47 -24.26
N ASP A 238 -23.16 -9.22 -24.33
CA ASP A 238 -22.51 -8.06 -23.70
C ASP A 238 -22.17 -8.23 -22.20
N HIS A 239 -22.97 -9.00 -21.48
CA HIS A 239 -22.80 -9.25 -20.05
C HIS A 239 -21.89 -10.44 -19.70
N ASP A 240 -21.53 -11.30 -20.71
CA ASP A 240 -20.57 -12.40 -20.54
C ASP A 240 -19.71 -12.54 -21.80
N ARG A 241 -19.13 -11.43 -22.22
CA ARG A 241 -18.25 -11.34 -23.38
C ARG A 241 -16.91 -12.01 -23.09
N ARG A 242 -16.41 -12.82 -24.06
CA ARG A 242 -15.10 -13.46 -23.98
C ARG A 242 -14.25 -13.07 -25.16
N PHE A 243 -12.99 -12.77 -24.88
CA PHE A 243 -11.98 -12.42 -25.87
C PHE A 243 -11.00 -13.56 -26.01
N THR A 244 -10.64 -13.91 -27.24
CA THR A 244 -9.47 -14.72 -27.58
C THR A 244 -8.45 -13.83 -28.23
N VAL A 245 -7.23 -13.84 -27.72
CA VAL A 245 -6.12 -13.01 -28.20
C VAL A 245 -4.94 -13.89 -28.54
N ASP A 246 -4.35 -13.67 -29.70
CA ASP A 246 -3.08 -14.28 -30.12
C ASP A 246 -1.94 -13.29 -29.90
N VAL A 247 -0.76 -13.80 -29.50
CA VAL A 247 0.47 -13.03 -29.38
C VAL A 247 1.49 -13.47 -30.40
N PHE A 248 2.08 -12.49 -31.07
CA PHE A 248 3.14 -12.68 -32.05
C PHE A 248 4.40 -11.90 -31.65
N VAL A 249 5.57 -12.43 -31.96
CA VAL A 249 6.84 -11.71 -31.97
C VAL A 249 7.44 -11.80 -33.37
N GLY A 250 7.58 -10.66 -34.03
CA GLY A 250 7.78 -10.62 -35.47
C GLY A 250 6.62 -11.28 -36.23
N SER A 251 6.90 -12.28 -37.07
CA SER A 251 5.88 -13.09 -37.76
C SER A 251 5.54 -14.40 -37.04
N GLN A 252 6.19 -14.71 -35.94
CA GLN A 252 6.00 -15.97 -35.23
C GLN A 252 4.85 -15.88 -34.22
N HIS A 253 3.84 -16.73 -34.37
CA HIS A 253 2.80 -16.95 -33.36
C HIS A 253 3.37 -17.70 -32.16
N LEU A 254 3.29 -17.10 -30.98
CA LEU A 254 3.91 -17.65 -29.75
C LEU A 254 2.86 -18.21 -28.77
N GLY A 255 1.64 -17.69 -28.76
CA GLY A 255 0.62 -18.16 -27.83
C GLY A 255 -0.74 -17.56 -28.10
N SER A 256 -1.78 -18.18 -27.51
CA SER A 256 -3.18 -17.76 -27.52
C SER A 256 -3.71 -17.70 -26.08
N GLY A 257 -4.58 -16.74 -25.79
CA GLY A 257 -5.18 -16.64 -24.47
C GLY A 257 -6.65 -16.20 -24.54
N THR A 258 -7.43 -16.66 -23.57
CA THR A 258 -8.84 -16.27 -23.44
C THR A 258 -9.08 -15.56 -22.12
N GLY A 259 -10.00 -14.58 -22.12
CA GLY A 259 -10.36 -13.84 -20.90
C GLY A 259 -11.70 -13.13 -21.04
N ARG A 260 -12.22 -12.64 -19.92
CA ARG A 260 -13.44 -11.82 -19.88
C ARG A 260 -13.19 -10.36 -20.27
N SER A 261 -11.94 -9.97 -20.38
CA SER A 261 -11.51 -8.69 -20.89
C SER A 261 -10.35 -8.88 -21.85
N LYS A 262 -10.14 -7.90 -22.76
CA LYS A 262 -8.98 -7.90 -23.67
C LYS A 262 -7.65 -8.02 -22.90
N LYS A 263 -7.53 -7.29 -21.79
CA LYS A 263 -6.34 -7.31 -20.93
C LYS A 263 -6.08 -8.70 -20.34
N GLU A 264 -7.11 -9.39 -19.87
CA GLU A 264 -7.00 -10.75 -19.34
C GLU A 264 -6.59 -11.75 -20.41
N ALA A 265 -7.21 -11.67 -21.58
CA ALA A 265 -6.86 -12.52 -22.71
C ALA A 265 -5.43 -12.30 -23.22
N GLU A 266 -4.97 -11.04 -23.26
CA GLU A 266 -3.58 -10.70 -23.59
C GLU A 266 -2.56 -11.24 -22.59
N GLN A 267 -2.87 -11.20 -21.28
CA GLN A 267 -2.01 -11.79 -20.25
C GLN A 267 -1.94 -13.32 -20.38
N ALA A 268 -3.08 -13.96 -20.62
CA ALA A 268 -3.13 -15.41 -20.85
C ALA A 268 -2.34 -15.83 -22.09
N ALA A 269 -2.42 -15.07 -23.18
CA ALA A 269 -1.64 -15.32 -24.39
C ALA A 269 -0.13 -15.18 -24.13
N ALA A 270 0.27 -14.17 -23.38
CA ALA A 270 1.66 -13.95 -23.00
C ALA A 270 2.20 -15.07 -22.08
N ALA A 271 1.37 -15.56 -21.16
CA ALA A 271 1.70 -16.68 -20.28
C ALA A 271 2.01 -17.94 -21.10
N GLU A 272 1.11 -18.30 -22.01
CA GLU A 272 1.33 -19.46 -22.89
C GLU A 272 2.59 -19.30 -23.74
N ALA A 273 2.84 -18.09 -24.27
CA ALA A 273 4.04 -17.82 -25.04
C ALA A 273 5.33 -18.07 -24.22
N LEU A 274 5.38 -17.58 -22.98
CA LEU A 274 6.51 -17.80 -22.09
C LEU A 274 6.71 -19.27 -21.74
N GLU A 275 5.65 -20.01 -21.46
CA GLU A 275 5.76 -21.46 -21.25
C GLU A 275 6.31 -22.20 -22.47
N ARG A 276 5.85 -21.85 -23.67
CA ARG A 276 6.39 -22.45 -24.90
C ARG A 276 7.86 -22.15 -25.13
N ILE A 277 8.30 -20.95 -24.77
CA ILE A 277 9.69 -20.54 -24.83
C ILE A 277 10.55 -21.34 -23.86
N GLN A 278 10.09 -21.48 -22.60
CA GLN A 278 10.81 -22.24 -21.56
C GLN A 278 10.94 -23.73 -21.89
N LYS A 279 9.96 -24.32 -22.56
CA LYS A 279 9.99 -25.74 -22.98
C LYS A 279 10.94 -25.99 -24.18
N LYS A 280 11.38 -24.94 -24.89
CA LYS A 280 12.28 -25.05 -26.05
C LYS A 280 13.75 -24.85 -25.67
N ASN A 281 14.03 -24.27 -24.51
CA ASN A 281 15.36 -24.09 -23.93
C ASN A 281 15.69 -25.22 -22.94
#